data_8ee89a8cf1a0cf56a6c06c0b14fc13ab
#
_entry.id   8ee89a8cf1a0cf56a6c06c0b14fc13ab
#
_cell.length_a   1.000
_cell.length_b   1.000
_cell.length_c   1.000
_cell.angle_alpha   90.00
_cell.angle_beta   90.00
_cell.angle_gamma   90.00
#
_symmetry.space_group_name_H-M   'P 1'
#
loop_
_entity.id
_entity.type
_entity.pdbx_description
1 polymer ?
#
loop_
_entity_poly.entity_id
_entity_poly.type
_entity_poly.pdbx_seq_one_letter_code
_entity_poly.pdbx_strand_id
1 'polypeptide(L)'
;MQQTVMTSDPPRETRTPLSVLVVDDSRLQRRILSAMLKRWGFDVIEASKGADALELCKKSRPEFIFSNWVMPELNGPDFCRAFRKLYPNDYSYFILLTSKSEKNDIANGLDSGADDFLTKPVNAPELRARITAGERILSMQSELQHQNALIQDTLDELKGLYAAINSDLIEAQKLQQSLIREHERQIGPFHITQFVKSSGHVGGDLVGFFEAG
;
A
#
# COMPACT_ATOMS: atom_id res chain seq x y z
N MET A 1 -36.87 -39.69 -12.38
CA MET A 1 -37.06 -38.37 -11.73
C MET A 1 -35.67 -37.84 -11.35
N GLN A 2 -35.08 -37.02 -12.22
CA GLN A 2 -33.82 -36.36 -11.98
C GLN A 2 -34.12 -34.97 -11.42
N GLN A 3 -33.70 -34.72 -10.18
CA GLN A 3 -33.76 -33.39 -9.56
C GLN A 3 -32.59 -32.55 -10.11
N THR A 4 -32.92 -31.55 -10.90
CA THR A 4 -32.01 -30.50 -11.33
C THR A 4 -31.68 -29.61 -10.11
N VAL A 5 -30.46 -29.73 -9.60
CA VAL A 5 -29.94 -28.80 -8.56
C VAL A 5 -29.62 -27.50 -9.28
N MET A 6 -30.46 -26.49 -9.07
CA MET A 6 -30.13 -25.10 -9.41
C MET A 6 -29.06 -24.64 -8.45
N THR A 7 -27.83 -24.54 -8.92
CA THR A 7 -26.77 -23.81 -8.21
C THR A 7 -27.09 -22.31 -8.31
N SER A 8 -27.63 -21.75 -7.24
CA SER A 8 -27.72 -20.30 -7.08
C SER A 8 -26.31 -19.75 -6.87
N ASP A 9 -25.86 -18.92 -7.81
CA ASP A 9 -24.68 -18.07 -7.59
C ASP A 9 -24.85 -17.30 -6.26
N PRO A 10 -23.81 -17.20 -5.43
CA PRO A 10 -23.88 -16.39 -4.22
C PRO A 10 -24.20 -14.93 -4.59
N PRO A 11 -24.98 -14.22 -3.76
CA PRO A 11 -25.31 -12.83 -4.02
C PRO A 11 -24.00 -12.02 -4.15
N ARG A 12 -23.83 -11.32 -5.28
CA ARG A 12 -22.75 -10.36 -5.46
C ARG A 12 -22.85 -9.34 -4.32
N GLU A 13 -21.91 -9.40 -3.40
CA GLU A 13 -21.71 -8.31 -2.45
C GLU A 13 -21.77 -6.99 -3.21
N THR A 14 -22.45 -5.99 -2.68
CA THR A 14 -22.62 -4.66 -3.24
C THR A 14 -21.26 -3.94 -3.24
N ARG A 15 -20.36 -4.34 -4.15
CA ARG A 15 -19.12 -3.61 -4.39
C ARG A 15 -19.49 -2.26 -4.99
N THR A 16 -19.01 -1.20 -4.40
CA THR A 16 -19.04 0.13 -5.00
C THR A 16 -18.51 0.03 -6.43
N PRO A 17 -19.21 0.59 -7.44
CA PRO A 17 -18.73 0.55 -8.82
C PRO A 17 -17.32 1.14 -8.90
N LEU A 18 -16.40 0.43 -9.57
CA LEU A 18 -15.05 0.94 -9.81
C LEU A 18 -15.13 2.18 -10.70
N SER A 19 -14.38 3.21 -10.34
CA SER A 19 -14.33 4.46 -11.07
C SER A 19 -13.34 4.38 -12.24
N VAL A 20 -13.75 4.88 -13.37
CA VAL A 20 -12.98 4.83 -14.63
C VAL A 20 -12.92 6.22 -15.25
N LEU A 21 -11.71 6.69 -15.53
CA LEU A 21 -11.50 7.93 -16.28
C LEU A 21 -11.20 7.59 -17.76
N VAL A 22 -11.98 8.16 -18.66
CA VAL A 22 -11.79 8.05 -20.11
C VAL A 22 -11.33 9.40 -20.66
N VAL A 23 -10.14 9.43 -21.24
CA VAL A 23 -9.52 10.63 -21.80
C VAL A 23 -9.26 10.44 -23.28
N ASP A 24 -10.00 11.15 -24.11
CA ASP A 24 -9.86 11.10 -25.56
C ASP A 24 -10.35 12.44 -26.15
N ASP A 25 -9.61 13.04 -27.06
CA ASP A 25 -9.99 14.30 -27.73
C ASP A 25 -11.14 14.09 -28.71
N SER A 26 -11.27 12.89 -29.27
CA SER A 26 -12.40 12.51 -30.13
C SER A 26 -13.67 12.24 -29.30
N ARG A 27 -14.64 13.13 -29.41
CA ARG A 27 -15.94 12.98 -28.72
C ARG A 27 -16.63 11.65 -29.06
N LEU A 28 -16.51 11.18 -30.30
CA LEU A 28 -17.14 9.92 -30.71
C LEU A 28 -16.49 8.72 -30.03
N GLN A 29 -15.17 8.64 -30.06
CA GLN A 29 -14.43 7.53 -29.45
C GLN A 29 -14.63 7.49 -27.94
N ARG A 30 -14.54 8.64 -27.29
CA ARG A 30 -14.81 8.80 -25.86
C ARG A 30 -16.21 8.28 -25.49
N ARG A 31 -17.25 8.68 -26.23
CA ARG A 31 -18.63 8.21 -26.00
C ARG A 31 -18.82 6.72 -26.20
N ILE A 32 -18.20 6.14 -27.23
CA ILE A 32 -18.28 4.70 -27.50
C ILE A 32 -17.67 3.92 -26.33
N LEU A 33 -16.46 4.28 -25.91
CA LEU A 33 -15.77 3.61 -24.83
C LEU A 33 -16.52 3.77 -23.50
N SER A 34 -16.94 5.00 -23.18
CA SER A 34 -17.74 5.28 -21.97
C SER A 34 -19.04 4.49 -21.94
N ALA A 35 -19.74 4.37 -23.08
CA ALA A 35 -20.98 3.60 -23.14
C ALA A 35 -20.75 2.09 -22.88
N MET A 36 -19.66 1.52 -23.39
CA MET A 36 -19.29 0.12 -23.11
C MET A 36 -18.99 -0.09 -21.63
N LEU A 37 -18.21 0.79 -21.01
CA LEU A 37 -17.84 0.70 -19.61
C LEU A 37 -19.04 0.88 -18.67
N LYS A 38 -19.89 1.88 -18.92
CA LYS A 38 -21.15 2.09 -18.17
C LYS A 38 -22.07 0.88 -18.25
N ARG A 39 -22.18 0.25 -19.43
CA ARG A 39 -22.98 -1.00 -19.61
C ARG A 39 -22.44 -2.15 -18.75
N TRP A 40 -21.16 -2.17 -18.43
CA TRP A 40 -20.54 -3.18 -17.58
C TRP A 40 -20.55 -2.82 -16.09
N GLY A 41 -21.16 -1.67 -15.72
CA GLY A 41 -21.37 -1.27 -14.34
C GLY A 41 -20.26 -0.43 -13.73
N PHE A 42 -19.39 0.17 -14.57
CA PHE A 42 -18.37 1.11 -14.08
C PHE A 42 -18.93 2.51 -13.92
N ASP A 43 -18.40 3.25 -12.94
CA ASP A 43 -18.64 4.69 -12.82
C ASP A 43 -17.63 5.43 -13.72
N VAL A 44 -18.12 6.11 -14.77
CA VAL A 44 -17.27 6.65 -15.82
C VAL A 44 -17.26 8.16 -15.81
N ILE A 45 -16.07 8.70 -15.63
CA ILE A 45 -15.73 10.12 -15.74
C ILE A 45 -15.07 10.33 -17.12
N GLU A 46 -15.38 11.44 -17.78
CA GLU A 46 -14.88 11.75 -19.12
C GLU A 46 -14.06 13.05 -19.11
N ALA A 47 -12.94 13.06 -19.82
CA ALA A 47 -12.17 14.25 -20.11
C ALA A 47 -11.82 14.32 -21.60
N SER A 48 -11.74 15.52 -22.17
CA SER A 48 -11.37 15.74 -23.56
C SER A 48 -9.91 16.09 -23.76
N LYS A 49 -9.18 16.38 -22.69
CA LYS A 49 -7.77 16.79 -22.68
C LYS A 49 -7.03 16.17 -21.50
N GLY A 50 -5.74 15.92 -21.67
CA GLY A 50 -4.90 15.42 -20.59
C GLY A 50 -4.81 16.35 -19.38
N ALA A 51 -4.80 17.67 -19.61
CA ALA A 51 -4.77 18.66 -18.53
C ALA A 51 -6.05 18.62 -17.66
N ASP A 52 -7.23 18.58 -18.30
CA ASP A 52 -8.50 18.46 -17.59
C ASP A 52 -8.59 17.13 -16.81
N ALA A 53 -8.08 16.04 -17.41
CA ALA A 53 -8.00 14.74 -16.79
C ALA A 53 -7.15 14.78 -15.51
N LEU A 54 -6.01 15.45 -15.54
CA LEU A 54 -5.13 15.58 -14.38
C LEU A 54 -5.80 16.37 -13.25
N GLU A 55 -6.56 17.44 -13.56
CA GLU A 55 -7.33 18.19 -12.56
C GLU A 55 -8.48 17.36 -11.96
N LEU A 56 -9.13 16.49 -12.77
CA LEU A 56 -10.12 15.55 -12.26
C LEU A 56 -9.47 14.53 -11.32
N CYS A 57 -8.31 13.99 -11.69
CA CYS A 57 -7.56 13.07 -10.84
C CYS A 57 -7.20 13.67 -9.47
N LYS A 58 -6.88 14.96 -9.39
CA LYS A 58 -6.60 15.64 -8.11
C LYS A 58 -7.80 15.65 -7.15
N LYS A 59 -9.02 15.60 -7.70
CA LYS A 59 -10.27 15.59 -6.90
C LYS A 59 -10.71 14.20 -6.50
N SER A 60 -10.52 13.25 -7.38
CA SER A 60 -10.92 11.85 -7.17
C SER A 60 -10.00 10.95 -7.99
N ARG A 61 -9.28 10.05 -7.33
CA ARG A 61 -8.40 9.09 -7.99
C ARG A 61 -9.23 7.97 -8.60
N PRO A 62 -9.23 7.80 -9.93
CA PRO A 62 -9.90 6.67 -10.57
C PRO A 62 -9.10 5.38 -10.41
N GLU A 63 -9.78 4.23 -10.33
CA GLU A 63 -9.14 2.91 -10.32
C GLU A 63 -8.60 2.53 -11.70
N PHE A 64 -9.32 2.89 -12.77
CA PHE A 64 -8.89 2.70 -14.15
C PHE A 64 -8.77 4.02 -14.90
N ILE A 65 -7.76 4.12 -15.75
CA ILE A 65 -7.58 5.25 -16.67
C ILE A 65 -7.38 4.71 -18.08
N PHE A 66 -8.21 5.15 -19.00
CA PHE A 66 -8.06 4.94 -20.44
C PHE A 66 -7.71 6.28 -21.09
N SER A 67 -6.51 6.41 -21.60
CA SER A 67 -6.06 7.64 -22.21
C SER A 67 -5.67 7.45 -23.67
N ASN A 68 -6.18 8.31 -24.54
CA ASN A 68 -5.68 8.38 -25.90
C ASN A 68 -4.18 8.70 -25.89
N TRP A 69 -3.43 8.09 -26.80
CA TRP A 69 -1.99 8.31 -26.94
C TRP A 69 -1.68 9.74 -27.38
N VAL A 70 -2.24 10.15 -28.52
CA VAL A 70 -2.04 11.50 -29.07
C VAL A 70 -3.18 12.40 -28.67
N MET A 71 -2.87 13.45 -27.93
CA MET A 71 -3.81 14.50 -27.55
C MET A 71 -3.13 15.88 -27.61
N PRO A 72 -3.88 16.95 -27.87
CA PRO A 72 -3.34 18.30 -27.81
C PRO A 72 -2.83 18.66 -26.41
N GLU A 73 -1.80 19.47 -26.31
CA GLU A 73 -1.20 20.04 -25.09
C GLU A 73 -0.48 19.00 -24.23
N LEU A 74 -1.18 17.98 -23.72
CA LEU A 74 -0.64 16.91 -22.90
C LEU A 74 -1.03 15.56 -23.50
N ASN A 75 -0.08 14.85 -24.10
CA ASN A 75 -0.29 13.52 -24.68
C ASN A 75 -0.48 12.45 -23.59
N GLY A 76 -0.93 11.24 -23.98
CA GLY A 76 -1.22 10.14 -23.07
C GLY A 76 -0.03 9.70 -22.21
N PRO A 77 1.15 9.43 -22.78
CA PRO A 77 2.36 9.10 -22.02
C PRO A 77 2.77 10.18 -21.01
N ASP A 78 2.71 11.47 -21.39
CA ASP A 78 3.05 12.56 -20.47
C ASP A 78 2.00 12.75 -19.37
N PHE A 79 0.73 12.56 -19.70
CA PHE A 79 -0.34 12.49 -18.70
C PHE A 79 -0.11 11.33 -17.71
N CYS A 80 0.27 10.16 -18.19
CA CYS A 80 0.60 9.02 -17.35
C CYS A 80 1.73 9.34 -16.37
N ARG A 81 2.86 9.91 -16.86
CA ARG A 81 3.97 10.34 -16.00
C ARG A 81 3.55 11.36 -14.95
N ALA A 82 2.73 12.33 -15.32
CA ALA A 82 2.22 13.33 -14.40
C ALA A 82 1.29 12.72 -13.34
N PHE A 83 0.42 11.80 -13.74
CA PHE A 83 -0.46 11.06 -12.85
C PHE A 83 0.33 10.20 -11.86
N ARG A 84 1.34 9.44 -12.30
CA ARG A 84 2.19 8.62 -11.42
C ARG A 84 2.95 9.45 -10.38
N LYS A 85 3.39 10.66 -10.75
CA LYS A 85 4.01 11.61 -9.81
C LYS A 85 3.03 12.16 -8.77
N LEU A 86 1.76 12.30 -9.14
CA LEU A 86 0.72 12.77 -8.22
C LEU A 86 0.36 11.69 -7.18
N TYR A 87 0.44 10.43 -7.55
CA TYR A 87 0.06 9.28 -6.72
C TYR A 87 1.19 8.24 -6.64
N PRO A 88 2.31 8.54 -5.94
CA PRO A 88 3.47 7.64 -5.88
C PRO A 88 3.20 6.35 -5.08
N ASN A 89 2.27 6.39 -4.12
CA ASN A 89 1.94 5.27 -3.23
C ASN A 89 0.60 4.61 -3.55
N ASP A 90 -0.18 5.21 -4.44
CA ASP A 90 -1.51 4.71 -4.81
C ASP A 90 -1.50 4.17 -6.23
N TYR A 91 -2.14 3.03 -6.42
CA TYR A 91 -2.16 2.37 -7.71
C TYR A 91 -3.49 2.55 -8.43
N SER A 92 -3.41 2.92 -9.70
CA SER A 92 -4.50 2.90 -10.67
C SER A 92 -4.02 2.20 -11.93
N TYR A 93 -4.86 1.40 -12.55
CA TYR A 93 -4.51 0.68 -13.77
C TYR A 93 -4.66 1.60 -14.98
N PHE A 94 -3.52 1.93 -15.61
CA PHE A 94 -3.44 2.90 -16.69
C PHE A 94 -3.27 2.24 -18.05
N ILE A 95 -4.22 2.43 -18.95
CA ILE A 95 -4.22 1.85 -20.30
C ILE A 95 -4.12 2.97 -21.34
N LEU A 96 -3.12 2.87 -22.21
CA LEU A 96 -2.96 3.76 -23.36
C LEU A 96 -3.74 3.23 -24.56
N LEU A 97 -4.53 4.10 -25.21
CA LEU A 97 -5.24 3.81 -26.44
C LEU A 97 -4.41 4.31 -27.64
N THR A 98 -3.95 3.41 -28.47
CA THR A 98 -3.00 3.69 -29.54
C THR A 98 -3.57 3.38 -30.93
N SER A 99 -3.17 4.13 -31.94
CA SER A 99 -3.42 3.77 -33.34
C SER A 99 -2.38 2.75 -33.83
N LYS A 100 -2.62 2.17 -35.02
CA LYS A 100 -1.65 1.24 -35.63
C LYS A 100 -0.30 1.91 -35.95
N SER A 101 -0.28 3.22 -36.20
CA SER A 101 0.94 3.97 -36.53
C SER A 101 1.86 4.19 -35.32
N GLU A 102 1.32 4.14 -34.09
CA GLU A 102 2.05 4.38 -32.86
C GLU A 102 2.60 3.10 -32.21
N LYS A 103 2.41 1.93 -32.86
CA LYS A 103 2.89 0.66 -32.32
C LYS A 103 4.39 0.58 -32.10
N ASN A 104 5.18 1.33 -32.86
CA ASN A 104 6.62 1.39 -32.71
C ASN A 104 7.05 2.17 -31.44
N ASP A 105 6.15 2.98 -30.87
CA ASP A 105 6.39 3.78 -29.68
C ASP A 105 5.89 3.14 -28.38
N ILE A 106 5.37 1.89 -28.47
CA ILE A 106 4.80 1.17 -27.30
C ILE A 106 5.81 1.07 -26.15
N ALA A 107 7.09 0.83 -26.45
CA ALA A 107 8.14 0.78 -25.42
C ALA A 107 8.18 2.12 -24.63
N ASN A 108 8.16 3.25 -25.35
CA ASN A 108 8.13 4.59 -24.73
C ASN A 108 6.85 4.82 -23.89
N GLY A 109 5.73 4.21 -24.29
CA GLY A 109 4.47 4.28 -23.55
C GLY A 109 4.53 3.51 -22.23
N LEU A 110 5.07 2.29 -22.23
CA LEU A 110 5.28 1.50 -21.03
C LEU A 110 6.32 2.16 -20.09
N ASP A 111 7.37 2.73 -20.64
CA ASP A 111 8.37 3.53 -19.89
C ASP A 111 7.76 4.78 -19.22
N SER A 112 6.59 5.23 -19.68
CA SER A 112 5.84 6.31 -19.03
C SER A 112 5.15 5.90 -17.72
N GLY A 113 5.12 4.59 -17.42
CA GLY A 113 4.44 4.00 -16.28
C GLY A 113 3.01 3.52 -16.57
N ALA A 114 2.63 3.40 -17.85
CA ALA A 114 1.38 2.75 -18.25
C ALA A 114 1.48 1.23 -18.03
N ASP A 115 0.38 0.62 -17.62
CA ASP A 115 0.34 -0.81 -17.31
C ASP A 115 0.03 -1.64 -18.56
N ASP A 116 -0.68 -1.05 -19.51
CA ASP A 116 -1.10 -1.75 -20.73
C ASP A 116 -1.43 -0.77 -21.86
N PHE A 117 -1.68 -1.33 -23.03
CA PHE A 117 -2.16 -0.57 -24.19
C PHE A 117 -3.24 -1.33 -24.95
N LEU A 118 -4.13 -0.60 -25.63
CA LEU A 118 -5.16 -1.13 -26.52
C LEU A 118 -5.10 -0.45 -27.88
N THR A 119 -5.12 -1.24 -28.95
CA THR A 119 -5.12 -0.69 -30.30
C THR A 119 -6.54 -0.26 -30.72
N LYS A 120 -6.66 0.94 -31.27
CA LYS A 120 -7.90 1.42 -31.89
C LYS A 120 -8.13 0.78 -33.27
N PRO A 121 -9.37 0.44 -33.63
CA PRO A 121 -10.59 0.60 -32.87
C PRO A 121 -10.68 -0.42 -31.71
N VAL A 122 -11.07 0.07 -30.52
CA VAL A 122 -11.18 -0.77 -29.32
C VAL A 122 -12.31 -1.79 -29.52
N ASN A 123 -11.99 -3.08 -29.40
CA ASN A 123 -12.98 -4.14 -29.43
C ASN A 123 -13.39 -4.57 -28.02
N ALA A 124 -14.68 -4.92 -27.85
CA ALA A 124 -15.22 -5.23 -26.54
C ALA A 124 -14.58 -6.48 -25.86
N PRO A 125 -14.31 -7.60 -26.55
CA PRO A 125 -13.63 -8.76 -25.97
C PRO A 125 -12.24 -8.43 -25.41
N GLU A 126 -11.41 -7.72 -26.18
CA GLU A 126 -10.06 -7.32 -25.77
C GLU A 126 -10.10 -6.36 -24.57
N LEU A 127 -10.95 -5.32 -24.65
CA LEU A 127 -11.17 -4.39 -23.54
C LEU A 127 -11.57 -5.12 -22.26
N ARG A 128 -12.50 -6.08 -22.37
CA ARG A 128 -12.95 -6.87 -21.21
C ARG A 128 -11.82 -7.69 -20.60
N ALA A 129 -11.01 -8.32 -21.44
CA ALA A 129 -9.86 -9.10 -20.96
C ALA A 129 -8.85 -8.22 -20.19
N ARG A 130 -8.55 -6.99 -20.70
CA ARG A 130 -7.64 -6.03 -20.04
C ARG A 130 -8.19 -5.53 -18.72
N ILE A 131 -9.49 -5.23 -18.68
CA ILE A 131 -10.16 -4.83 -17.44
C ILE A 131 -10.07 -5.95 -16.40
N THR A 132 -10.38 -7.20 -16.79
CA THR A 132 -10.30 -8.35 -15.86
C THR A 132 -8.87 -8.55 -15.33
N ALA A 133 -7.85 -8.34 -16.15
CA ALA A 133 -6.46 -8.36 -15.70
C ALA A 133 -6.16 -7.22 -14.70
N GLY A 134 -6.60 -6.01 -15.01
CA GLY A 134 -6.46 -4.84 -14.15
C GLY A 134 -7.20 -4.99 -12.82
N GLU A 135 -8.42 -5.54 -12.81
CA GLU A 135 -9.18 -5.82 -11.58
C GLU A 135 -8.40 -6.75 -10.63
N ARG A 136 -7.72 -7.77 -11.17
CA ARG A 136 -6.87 -8.66 -10.36
C ARG A 136 -5.69 -7.90 -9.75
N ILE A 137 -5.01 -7.06 -10.54
CA ILE A 137 -3.86 -6.29 -10.07
C ILE A 137 -4.29 -5.29 -9.00
N LEU A 138 -5.40 -4.57 -9.20
CA LEU A 138 -5.97 -3.65 -8.21
C LEU A 138 -6.33 -4.36 -6.90
N SER A 139 -6.94 -5.55 -6.99
CA SER A 139 -7.25 -6.37 -5.81
C SER A 139 -5.99 -6.79 -5.05
N MET A 140 -4.95 -7.27 -5.77
CA MET A 140 -3.67 -7.64 -5.15
C MET A 140 -2.97 -6.45 -4.50
N GLN A 141 -3.00 -5.28 -5.13
CA GLN A 141 -2.42 -4.06 -4.57
C GLN A 141 -3.16 -3.60 -3.30
N SER A 142 -4.49 -3.66 -3.31
CA SER A 142 -5.31 -3.33 -2.13
C SER A 142 -5.00 -4.27 -0.96
N GLU A 143 -4.90 -5.58 -1.23
CA GLU A 143 -4.54 -6.58 -0.21
C GLU A 143 -3.13 -6.32 0.35
N LEU A 144 -2.16 -6.04 -0.52
CA LEU A 144 -0.78 -5.72 -0.10
C LEU A 144 -0.73 -4.46 0.77
N GLN A 145 -1.48 -3.41 0.41
CA GLN A 145 -1.57 -2.20 1.22
C GLN A 145 -2.18 -2.48 2.60
N HIS A 146 -3.25 -3.29 2.64
CA HIS A 146 -3.88 -3.69 3.90
C HIS A 146 -2.91 -4.46 4.81
N GLN A 147 -2.18 -5.44 4.25
CA GLN A 147 -1.19 -6.23 5.00
C GLN A 147 -0.04 -5.35 5.51
N ASN A 148 0.45 -4.42 4.69
CA ASN A 148 1.50 -3.49 5.11
C ASN A 148 1.04 -2.58 6.26
N ALA A 149 -0.20 -2.08 6.22
CA ALA A 149 -0.78 -1.28 7.31
C ALA A 149 -0.84 -2.09 8.61
N LEU A 150 -1.33 -3.34 8.55
CA LEU A 150 -1.40 -4.24 9.71
C LEU A 150 -0.02 -4.53 10.31
N ILE A 151 0.99 -4.75 9.46
CA ILE A 151 2.38 -4.96 9.90
C ILE A 151 2.90 -3.71 10.63
N GLN A 152 2.66 -2.51 10.11
CA GLN A 152 3.08 -1.27 10.76
C GLN A 152 2.42 -1.09 12.13
N ASP A 153 1.12 -1.31 12.24
CA ASP A 153 0.39 -1.23 13.50
C ASP A 153 0.96 -2.23 14.53
N THR A 154 1.21 -3.48 14.12
CA THR A 154 1.79 -4.51 14.97
C THR A 154 3.20 -4.15 15.43
N LEU A 155 4.03 -3.59 14.55
CA LEU A 155 5.38 -3.13 14.90
C LEU A 155 5.36 -1.97 15.91
N ASP A 156 4.42 -1.07 15.80
CA ASP A 156 4.32 0.06 16.71
C ASP A 156 3.79 -0.38 18.10
N GLU A 157 2.84 -1.33 18.15
CA GLU A 157 2.43 -1.97 19.40
C GLU A 157 3.61 -2.70 20.07
N LEU A 158 4.36 -3.48 19.30
CA LEU A 158 5.54 -4.20 19.80
C LEU A 158 6.59 -3.27 20.37
N LYS A 159 6.89 -2.15 19.69
CA LYS A 159 7.81 -1.11 20.21
C LYS A 159 7.32 -0.54 21.53
N GLY A 160 6.02 -0.28 21.66
CA GLY A 160 5.41 0.19 22.90
C GLY A 160 5.61 -0.79 24.06
N LEU A 161 5.36 -2.08 23.83
CA LEU A 161 5.56 -3.14 24.82
C LEU A 161 7.03 -3.28 25.22
N TYR A 162 7.95 -3.25 24.26
CA TYR A 162 9.40 -3.27 24.55
C TYR A 162 9.85 -2.08 25.39
N ALA A 163 9.33 -0.88 25.10
CA ALA A 163 9.65 0.31 25.88
C ALA A 163 9.16 0.19 27.34
N ALA A 164 7.95 -0.32 27.55
CA ALA A 164 7.40 -0.56 28.89
C ALA A 164 8.23 -1.58 29.67
N ILE A 165 8.51 -2.76 29.07
CA ILE A 165 9.34 -3.80 29.69
C ILE A 165 10.74 -3.26 30.07
N ASN A 166 11.36 -2.50 29.16
CA ASN A 166 12.67 -1.93 29.41
C ASN A 166 12.66 -0.91 30.57
N SER A 167 11.58 -0.11 30.68
CA SER A 167 11.37 0.80 31.81
C SER A 167 11.27 0.04 33.12
N ASP A 168 10.45 -1.02 33.18
CA ASP A 168 10.28 -1.86 34.37
C ASP A 168 11.60 -2.52 34.79
N LEU A 169 12.38 -3.00 33.82
CA LEU A 169 13.69 -3.59 34.08
C LEU A 169 14.69 -2.56 34.66
N ILE A 170 14.67 -1.32 34.18
CA ILE A 170 15.52 -0.23 34.70
C ILE A 170 15.10 0.11 36.15
N GLU A 171 13.80 0.15 36.45
CA GLU A 171 13.31 0.38 37.79
C GLU A 171 13.69 -0.77 38.74
N ALA A 172 13.54 -2.01 38.31
CA ALA A 172 13.97 -3.17 39.06
C ALA A 172 15.47 -3.17 39.35
N GLN A 173 16.30 -2.75 38.38
CA GLN A 173 17.74 -2.59 38.56
C GLN A 173 18.08 -1.53 39.65
N LYS A 174 17.38 -0.39 39.60
CA LYS A 174 17.57 0.69 40.63
C LYS A 174 17.19 0.19 42.02
N LEU A 175 16.07 -0.54 42.15
CA LEU A 175 15.64 -1.15 43.39
C LEU A 175 16.69 -2.14 43.92
N GLN A 176 17.17 -3.05 43.07
CA GLN A 176 18.21 -4.01 43.41
C GLN A 176 19.49 -3.33 43.91
N GLN A 177 19.94 -2.27 43.20
CA GLN A 177 21.11 -1.49 43.62
C GLN A 177 20.90 -0.81 44.98
N SER A 178 19.69 -0.35 45.27
CA SER A 178 19.35 0.27 46.58
C SER A 178 19.36 -0.71 47.76
N LEU A 179 19.21 -1.99 47.51
CA LEU A 179 19.27 -3.05 48.53
C LEU A 179 20.73 -3.36 48.99
N ILE A 180 21.71 -3.01 48.16
CA ILE A 180 23.12 -3.15 48.49
C ILE A 180 23.52 -1.91 49.30
N ARG A 181 23.39 -2.01 50.63
CA ARG A 181 23.59 -0.85 51.54
C ARG A 181 25.06 -0.48 51.77
N GLU A 182 25.97 -1.43 51.70
CA GLU A 182 27.40 -1.23 52.01
C GLU A 182 28.25 -1.77 50.86
N HIS A 183 28.98 -0.92 50.18
CA HIS A 183 29.95 -1.32 49.16
C HIS A 183 31.34 -1.59 49.73
N GLU A 184 31.63 -1.02 50.94
CA GLU A 184 32.90 -1.14 51.59
C GLU A 184 32.66 -1.32 53.11
N ARG A 185 33.41 -2.23 53.74
CA ARG A 185 33.36 -2.45 55.17
C ARG A 185 34.73 -2.80 55.72
N GLN A 186 35.10 -2.23 56.86
CA GLN A 186 36.32 -2.58 57.58
C GLN A 186 35.99 -3.60 58.66
N ILE A 187 36.62 -4.76 58.59
CA ILE A 187 36.49 -5.83 59.60
C ILE A 187 37.88 -6.13 60.15
N GLY A 188 38.11 -5.67 61.36
CA GLY A 188 39.46 -5.74 61.98
C GLY A 188 40.52 -5.02 61.11
N PRO A 189 41.65 -5.67 60.79
CA PRO A 189 42.68 -5.08 59.94
C PRO A 189 42.34 -5.11 58.45
N PHE A 190 41.22 -5.71 58.04
CA PHE A 190 40.87 -5.93 56.64
C PHE A 190 39.87 -4.89 56.13
N HIS A 191 40.18 -4.30 54.95
CA HIS A 191 39.25 -3.46 54.21
C HIS A 191 38.64 -4.31 53.10
N ILE A 192 37.32 -4.50 53.10
CA ILE A 192 36.61 -5.34 52.17
C ILE A 192 35.77 -4.44 51.26
N THR A 193 36.00 -4.53 49.94
CA THR A 193 35.20 -3.84 48.90
C THR A 193 34.41 -4.85 48.11
N GLN A 194 33.10 -4.60 47.99
CA GLN A 194 32.18 -5.43 47.25
C GLN A 194 31.90 -4.80 45.89
N PHE A 195 32.05 -5.61 44.82
CA PHE A 195 31.70 -5.23 43.46
C PHE A 195 30.68 -6.20 42.91
N VAL A 196 29.49 -5.69 42.51
CA VAL A 196 28.42 -6.49 41.91
C VAL A 196 28.15 -5.93 40.51
N LYS A 197 28.28 -6.79 39.50
CA LYS A 197 27.95 -6.47 38.12
C LYS A 197 26.97 -7.52 37.58
N SER A 198 25.74 -7.10 37.29
CA SER A 198 24.74 -7.97 36.64
C SER A 198 25.15 -8.32 35.22
N SER A 199 24.90 -9.56 34.77
CA SER A 199 25.09 -9.97 33.40
C SER A 199 23.96 -9.48 32.46
N GLY A 200 22.87 -8.95 33.05
CA GLY A 200 21.72 -8.35 32.35
C GLY A 200 21.22 -7.12 33.10
N HIS A 201 19.96 -6.72 32.88
CA HIS A 201 19.36 -5.57 33.55
C HIS A 201 19.18 -5.80 35.06
N VAL A 202 18.87 -7.02 35.48
CA VAL A 202 18.67 -7.43 36.89
C VAL A 202 19.49 -8.67 37.17
N GLY A 203 20.23 -8.69 38.30
CA GLY A 203 20.98 -9.85 38.79
C GLY A 203 20.14 -10.71 39.75
N GLY A 204 20.39 -12.04 39.79
CA GLY A 204 19.70 -12.97 40.69
C GLY A 204 20.28 -13.04 42.10
N ASP A 205 21.53 -12.60 42.28
CA ASP A 205 22.26 -12.78 43.53
C ASP A 205 22.24 -11.54 44.42
N LEU A 206 22.05 -11.73 45.71
CA LEU A 206 22.17 -10.71 46.72
C LEU A 206 23.42 -11.01 47.58
N VAL A 207 24.30 -10.04 47.74
CA VAL A 207 25.52 -10.16 48.53
C VAL A 207 25.49 -9.13 49.67
N GLY A 208 25.85 -9.54 50.86
CA GLY A 208 25.89 -8.68 52.01
C GLY A 208 26.88 -9.15 53.09
N PHE A 209 27.18 -8.28 54.03
CA PHE A 209 28.05 -8.58 55.19
C PHE A 209 27.18 -8.92 56.40
N PHE A 210 27.42 -10.07 57.02
CA PHE A 210 26.73 -10.53 58.23
C PHE A 210 27.73 -10.81 59.36
N GLU A 211 27.45 -10.37 60.56
CA GLU A 211 28.21 -10.75 61.73
C GLU A 211 27.74 -12.13 62.21
N ALA A 212 28.67 -13.08 62.27
CA ALA A 212 28.41 -14.37 62.88
C ALA A 212 28.55 -14.17 64.42
N GLY A 213 27.44 -14.33 65.16
CA GLY A 213 27.39 -14.28 66.58
C GLY A 213 28.11 -15.49 67.26
#